data_1e2075d22568190661adb40e3468aba7
#
_entry.id   1e2075d22568190661adb40e3468aba7
#
_cell.length_a   1.000
_cell.length_b   1.000
_cell.length_c   1.000
_cell.angle_alpha   90.00
_cell.angle_beta   90.00
_cell.angle_gamma   90.00
#
_symmetry.space_group_name_H-M   'P 1'
#
loop_
_entity.id
_entity.type
_entity.pdbx_description
1 polymer ?
#
loop_
_entity_poly.entity_id
_entity_poly.type
_entity_poly.pdbx_seq_one_letter_code
_entity_poly.pdbx_strand_id
1 'polypeptide(L)'
;ETEFAAESKEKADQEAIRVFTENLRQLLLAPPLGQKRVMGVDPGFRTGCKIVCLDEQGNLKHNENIYPHPPVNEHSQAMRKLQKMVEAYDIQAIAIGNGTASRETEQFIQNIRFDRKVQVFVVSENGASIYSASKVAREEFPEYDVTVRGAVSIGRRLMDPLAELVKIEPKSIG
;
A
#
# COMPACT_ATOMS: atom_id res chain seq x y z
N GLU A 1 27.88 -26.49 -17.22
CA GLU A 1 26.44 -26.34 -16.91
C GLU A 1 26.24 -25.97 -15.44
N THR A 2 26.93 -26.62 -14.51
CA THR A 2 26.80 -26.31 -13.07
C THR A 2 27.29 -24.90 -12.76
N GLU A 3 28.39 -24.46 -13.36
CA GLU A 3 28.92 -23.11 -13.19
C GLU A 3 27.96 -22.04 -13.72
N PHE A 4 27.32 -22.32 -14.87
CA PHE A 4 26.35 -21.40 -15.45
C PHE A 4 25.12 -21.23 -14.54
N ALA A 5 24.60 -22.32 -13.99
CA ALA A 5 23.47 -22.28 -13.07
C ALA A 5 23.80 -21.52 -11.77
N ALA A 6 25.02 -21.70 -11.23
CA ALA A 6 25.46 -21.00 -10.03
C ALA A 6 25.60 -19.48 -10.28
N GLU A 7 26.17 -19.09 -11.44
CA GLU A 7 26.26 -17.68 -11.82
C GLU A 7 24.90 -17.02 -11.99
N SER A 8 23.94 -17.71 -12.62
CA SER A 8 22.59 -17.19 -12.80
C SER A 8 21.89 -16.96 -11.47
N LYS A 9 22.05 -17.90 -10.52
CA LYS A 9 21.46 -17.77 -9.18
C LYS A 9 22.09 -16.61 -8.42
N GLU A 10 23.40 -16.47 -8.48
CA GLU A 10 24.12 -15.38 -7.82
C GLU A 10 23.68 -14.02 -8.34
N LYS A 11 23.53 -13.88 -9.66
CA LYS A 11 23.03 -12.64 -10.27
C LYS A 11 21.62 -12.31 -9.83
N ALA A 12 20.73 -13.31 -9.74
CA ALA A 12 19.36 -13.13 -9.27
C ALA A 12 19.32 -12.68 -7.81
N ASP A 13 20.16 -13.28 -6.95
CA ASP A 13 20.26 -12.89 -5.54
C ASP A 13 20.82 -11.46 -5.40
N GLN A 14 21.81 -11.08 -6.19
CA GLN A 14 22.39 -9.74 -6.21
C GLN A 14 21.36 -8.71 -6.66
N GLU A 15 20.57 -9.04 -7.68
CA GLU A 15 19.51 -8.15 -8.18
C GLU A 15 18.42 -7.95 -7.12
N ALA A 16 18.01 -8.99 -6.42
CA ALA A 16 17.02 -8.90 -5.35
C ALA A 16 17.52 -8.03 -4.20
N ILE A 17 18.80 -8.16 -3.81
CA ILE A 17 19.41 -7.33 -2.78
C ILE A 17 19.52 -5.88 -3.23
N ARG A 18 19.85 -5.64 -4.49
CA ARG A 18 19.91 -4.29 -5.04
C ARG A 18 18.55 -3.60 -5.00
N VAL A 19 17.48 -4.29 -5.41
CA VAL A 19 16.12 -3.78 -5.38
C VAL A 19 15.71 -3.47 -3.92
N PHE A 20 16.00 -4.37 -3.00
CA PHE A 20 15.71 -4.16 -1.58
C PHE A 20 16.43 -2.92 -1.04
N THR A 21 17.74 -2.79 -1.34
CA THR A 21 18.56 -1.66 -0.90
C THR A 21 18.03 -0.34 -1.45
N GLU A 22 17.63 -0.32 -2.72
CA GLU A 22 17.06 0.88 -3.35
C GLU A 22 15.74 1.28 -2.71
N ASN A 23 14.87 0.32 -2.42
CA ASN A 23 13.61 0.57 -1.72
C ASN A 23 13.87 1.10 -0.31
N LEU A 24 14.82 0.52 0.40
CA LEU A 24 15.21 0.98 1.74
C LEU A 24 15.72 2.42 1.69
N ARG A 25 16.55 2.75 0.71
CA ARG A 25 17.08 4.10 0.53
C ARG A 25 15.94 5.10 0.32
N GLN A 26 15.00 4.79 -0.56
CA GLN A 26 13.86 5.67 -0.82
C GLN A 26 13.02 5.90 0.43
N LEU A 27 12.78 4.86 1.21
CA LEU A 27 12.01 4.95 2.45
C LEU A 27 12.74 5.75 3.53
N LEU A 28 14.06 5.65 3.61
CA LEU A 28 14.88 6.40 4.56
C LEU A 28 14.98 7.88 4.20
N LEU A 29 14.96 8.21 2.91
CA LEU A 29 15.01 9.61 2.45
C LEU A 29 13.67 10.33 2.65
N ALA A 30 12.56 9.59 2.66
CA ALA A 30 11.25 10.15 2.96
C ALA A 30 11.07 10.21 4.48
N PRO A 31 10.83 11.39 5.07
CA PRO A 31 10.58 11.46 6.51
C PRO A 31 9.32 10.66 6.84
N PRO A 32 9.36 9.79 7.86
CA PRO A 32 8.18 9.04 8.25
C PRO A 32 7.08 9.99 8.73
N LEU A 33 5.86 9.71 8.32
CA LEU A 33 4.71 10.52 8.72
C LEU A 33 4.44 10.43 10.22
N GLY A 34 4.89 9.34 10.84
CA GLY A 34 4.72 9.10 12.27
C GLY A 34 3.32 8.61 12.63
N GLN A 35 2.92 8.88 13.85
CA GLN A 35 1.65 8.40 14.40
C GLN A 35 0.48 9.27 13.95
N LYS A 36 0.07 9.08 12.69
CA LYS A 36 -1.10 9.76 12.12
C LYS A 36 -2.12 8.73 11.63
N ARG A 37 -3.36 9.17 11.53
CA ARG A 37 -4.41 8.34 10.96
C ARG A 37 -4.29 8.34 9.46
N VAL A 38 -4.09 7.17 8.87
CA VAL A 38 -3.76 6.99 7.46
C VAL A 38 -4.81 6.12 6.78
N MET A 39 -5.18 6.52 5.56
CA MET A 39 -5.98 5.69 4.66
C MET A 39 -5.01 5.02 3.68
N GLY A 40 -5.04 3.68 3.63
CA GLY A 40 -4.28 2.91 2.65
C GLY A 40 -5.16 2.60 1.44
N VAL A 41 -4.60 2.79 0.25
CA VAL A 41 -5.31 2.54 -1.01
C VAL A 41 -4.49 1.59 -1.87
N ASP A 42 -5.07 0.44 -2.18
CA ASP A 42 -4.51 -0.52 -3.14
C ASP A 42 -5.29 -0.37 -4.45
N PRO A 43 -4.74 0.34 -5.45
CA PRO A 43 -5.49 0.68 -6.65
C PRO A 43 -5.68 -0.50 -7.59
N GLY A 44 -6.78 -0.50 -8.34
CA GLY A 44 -7.07 -1.48 -9.36
C GLY A 44 -8.19 -0.98 -10.27
N PHE A 45 -8.21 -1.47 -11.51
CA PHE A 45 -9.25 -1.11 -12.47
C PHE A 45 -10.50 -1.98 -12.29
N ARG A 46 -10.40 -3.24 -12.70
CA ARG A 46 -11.55 -4.15 -12.72
C ARG A 46 -11.97 -4.60 -11.32
N THR A 47 -11.01 -4.91 -10.47
CA THR A 47 -11.26 -5.34 -9.09
C THR A 47 -11.57 -4.18 -8.16
N GLY A 48 -11.45 -2.94 -8.66
CA GLY A 48 -11.64 -1.73 -7.87
C GLY A 48 -10.43 -1.39 -7.01
N CYS A 49 -10.59 -0.35 -6.23
CA CYS A 49 -9.58 0.08 -5.26
C CYS A 49 -9.99 -0.41 -3.87
N LYS A 50 -9.09 -1.10 -3.20
CA LYS A 50 -9.29 -1.51 -1.81
C LYS A 50 -8.86 -0.37 -0.91
N ILE A 51 -9.75 0.05 -0.03
CA ILE A 51 -9.51 1.15 0.91
C ILE A 51 -9.50 0.60 2.33
N VAL A 52 -8.50 1.00 3.11
CA VAL A 52 -8.46 0.71 4.55
C VAL A 52 -8.25 2.00 5.32
N CYS A 53 -8.86 2.09 6.50
CA CYS A 53 -8.66 3.21 7.41
C CYS A 53 -7.90 2.69 8.63
N LEU A 54 -6.77 3.30 8.93
CA LEU A 54 -5.89 2.90 10.03
C LEU A 54 -5.88 3.99 11.10
N ASP A 55 -5.80 3.58 12.36
CA ASP A 55 -5.59 4.51 13.47
C ASP A 55 -4.11 4.88 13.62
N GLU A 56 -3.80 5.66 14.66
CA GLU A 56 -2.45 6.16 14.92
C GLU A 56 -1.43 5.06 15.22
N GLN A 57 -1.89 3.88 15.65
CA GLN A 57 -1.04 2.72 15.91
C GLN A 57 -0.99 1.75 14.73
N GLY A 58 -1.65 2.08 13.61
CA GLY A 58 -1.71 1.22 12.45
C GLY A 58 -2.74 0.09 12.54
N ASN A 59 -3.68 0.17 13.46
CA ASN A 59 -4.75 -0.81 13.59
C ASN A 59 -5.84 -0.55 12.55
N LEU A 60 -6.36 -1.63 11.96
CA LEU A 60 -7.42 -1.55 10.97
C LEU A 60 -8.75 -1.21 11.63
N LYS A 61 -9.35 -0.09 11.25
CA LYS A 61 -10.64 0.37 11.76
C LYS A 61 -11.80 0.15 10.80
N HIS A 62 -11.52 0.22 9.49
CA HIS A 62 -12.54 0.05 8.47
C HIS A 62 -11.90 -0.33 7.14
N ASN A 63 -12.63 -1.05 6.30
CA ASN A 63 -12.21 -1.35 4.94
C ASN A 63 -13.42 -1.32 4.00
N GLU A 64 -13.20 -0.85 2.78
CA GLU A 64 -14.21 -0.83 1.71
C GLU A 64 -13.55 -0.98 0.36
N ASN A 65 -14.34 -1.41 -0.63
CA ASN A 65 -13.97 -1.33 -2.04
C ASN A 65 -14.67 -0.14 -2.67
N ILE A 66 -13.96 0.57 -3.55
CA ILE A 66 -14.56 1.59 -4.41
C ILE A 66 -14.21 1.28 -5.86
N TYR A 67 -15.02 1.76 -6.79
CA TYR A 67 -14.89 1.45 -8.22
C TYR A 67 -14.92 2.72 -9.05
N PRO A 68 -13.94 3.64 -8.88
CA PRO A 68 -13.98 4.92 -9.59
C PRO A 68 -13.62 4.82 -11.07
N HIS A 69 -12.97 3.73 -11.48
CA HIS A 69 -12.43 3.57 -12.82
C HIS A 69 -13.26 2.63 -13.68
N PRO A 70 -13.17 2.73 -15.04
CA PRO A 70 -13.76 1.72 -15.91
C PRO A 70 -13.23 0.31 -15.58
N PRO A 71 -14.00 -0.76 -15.76
CA PRO A 71 -15.30 -0.78 -16.45
C PRO A 71 -16.50 -0.39 -15.59
N VAL A 72 -16.40 -0.43 -14.25
CA VAL A 72 -17.54 -0.13 -13.37
C VAL A 72 -17.88 1.36 -13.35
N ASN A 73 -16.85 2.20 -13.23
CA ASN A 73 -16.95 3.67 -13.36
C ASN A 73 -17.99 4.33 -12.44
N GLU A 74 -17.94 3.96 -11.15
CA GLU A 74 -18.81 4.55 -10.10
C GLU A 74 -18.12 5.75 -9.43
N HIS A 75 -17.78 6.75 -10.22
CA HIS A 75 -16.97 7.89 -9.82
C HIS A 75 -17.55 8.70 -8.65
N SER A 76 -18.83 9.10 -8.78
CA SER A 76 -19.49 9.91 -7.75
C SER A 76 -19.69 9.15 -6.45
N GLN A 77 -20.04 7.87 -6.52
CA GLN A 77 -20.21 7.02 -5.35
C GLN A 77 -18.90 6.81 -4.62
N ALA A 78 -17.83 6.54 -5.37
CA ALA A 78 -16.47 6.38 -4.80
C ALA A 78 -16.04 7.66 -4.08
N MET A 79 -16.27 8.83 -4.68
CA MET A 79 -15.94 10.12 -4.07
C MET A 79 -16.65 10.30 -2.74
N ARG A 80 -17.95 10.02 -2.69
CA ARG A 80 -18.76 10.15 -1.46
C ARG A 80 -18.29 9.18 -0.38
N LYS A 81 -17.96 7.94 -0.75
CA LYS A 81 -17.43 6.96 0.21
C LYS A 81 -16.13 7.43 0.83
N LEU A 82 -15.20 7.95 0.01
CA LEU A 82 -13.92 8.47 0.51
C LEU A 82 -14.13 9.67 1.43
N GLN A 83 -15.02 10.60 1.06
CA GLN A 83 -15.31 11.75 1.91
C GLN A 83 -15.86 11.34 3.27
N LYS A 84 -16.79 10.37 3.28
CA LYS A 84 -17.36 9.86 4.53
C LYS A 84 -16.32 9.15 5.40
N MET A 85 -15.46 8.36 4.80
CA MET A 85 -14.40 7.65 5.55
C MET A 85 -13.38 8.62 6.15
N VAL A 86 -12.96 9.62 5.39
CA VAL A 86 -12.02 10.64 5.89
C VAL A 86 -12.63 11.38 7.08
N GLU A 87 -13.89 11.73 7.01
CA GLU A 87 -14.60 12.41 8.09
C GLU A 87 -14.79 11.48 9.30
N ALA A 88 -15.30 10.28 9.09
CA ALA A 88 -15.64 9.34 10.16
C ALA A 88 -14.42 8.87 10.95
N TYR A 89 -13.30 8.65 10.29
CA TYR A 89 -12.08 8.14 10.92
C TYR A 89 -11.00 9.19 11.08
N ASP A 90 -11.33 10.44 10.82
CA ASP A 90 -10.44 11.58 10.99
C ASP A 90 -9.09 11.38 10.29
N ILE A 91 -9.12 10.97 9.05
CA ILE A 91 -7.93 10.63 8.26
C ILE A 91 -7.12 11.90 7.96
N GLN A 92 -5.81 11.81 8.19
CA GLN A 92 -4.86 12.93 8.01
C GLN A 92 -4.01 12.77 6.75
N ALA A 93 -3.82 11.55 6.27
CA ALA A 93 -3.01 11.26 5.09
C ALA A 93 -3.55 10.04 4.35
N ILE A 94 -3.32 10.01 3.05
CA ILE A 94 -3.70 8.89 2.17
C ILE A 94 -2.44 8.35 1.51
N ALA A 95 -2.22 7.05 1.63
CA ALA A 95 -1.14 6.32 0.98
C ALA A 95 -1.71 5.52 -0.18
N ILE A 96 -1.22 5.77 -1.39
CA ILE A 96 -1.64 5.07 -2.60
C ILE A 96 -0.48 4.18 -3.06
N GLY A 97 -0.74 2.88 -3.23
CA GLY A 97 0.25 1.97 -3.78
C GLY A 97 0.58 2.31 -5.23
N ASN A 98 1.83 2.15 -5.63
CA ASN A 98 2.32 2.58 -6.95
C ASN A 98 2.16 1.54 -8.07
N GLY A 99 1.31 0.54 -7.88
CA GLY A 99 1.04 -0.49 -8.89
C GLY A 99 0.08 -0.05 -9.98
N THR A 100 -0.69 -1.01 -10.50
CA THR A 100 -1.69 -0.79 -11.54
C THR A 100 -2.71 0.27 -11.10
N ALA A 101 -3.07 1.18 -12.00
CA ALA A 101 -4.05 2.24 -11.78
C ALA A 101 -3.66 3.29 -10.73
N SER A 102 -2.41 3.31 -10.28
CA SER A 102 -2.00 4.27 -9.23
C SER A 102 -2.11 5.73 -9.69
N ARG A 103 -1.72 6.02 -10.92
CA ARG A 103 -1.77 7.37 -11.47
C ARG A 103 -3.20 7.90 -11.58
N GLU A 104 -4.09 7.08 -12.08
CA GLU A 104 -5.51 7.41 -12.24
C GLU A 104 -6.18 7.58 -10.88
N THR A 105 -5.83 6.73 -9.92
CA THR A 105 -6.35 6.80 -8.56
C THR A 105 -5.84 8.05 -7.82
N GLU A 106 -4.56 8.38 -8.00
CA GLU A 106 -3.98 9.60 -7.44
C GLU A 106 -4.71 10.84 -7.96
N GLN A 107 -4.91 10.95 -9.27
CA GLN A 107 -5.65 12.06 -9.86
C GLN A 107 -7.08 12.14 -9.35
N PHE A 108 -7.75 10.99 -9.25
CA PHE A 108 -9.10 10.93 -8.72
C PHE A 108 -9.18 11.47 -7.30
N ILE A 109 -8.28 11.02 -6.42
CA ILE A 109 -8.28 11.43 -5.02
C ILE A 109 -7.89 12.91 -4.86
N GLN A 110 -6.93 13.39 -5.64
CA GLN A 110 -6.51 14.81 -5.58
C GLN A 110 -7.61 15.78 -6.00
N ASN A 111 -8.56 15.34 -6.81
CA ASN A 111 -9.69 16.14 -7.25
C ASN A 111 -10.87 16.14 -6.26
N ILE A 112 -10.80 15.32 -5.22
CA ILE A 112 -11.85 15.27 -4.18
C ILE A 112 -11.62 16.38 -3.18
N ARG A 113 -12.71 17.08 -2.84
CA ARG A 113 -12.69 18.07 -1.75
C ARG A 113 -13.08 17.40 -0.45
N PHE A 114 -12.14 17.33 0.46
CA PHE A 114 -12.38 16.82 1.82
C PHE A 114 -12.73 17.99 2.75
N ASP A 115 -13.38 17.68 3.87
CA ASP A 115 -13.73 18.67 4.89
C ASP A 115 -12.51 19.21 5.64
N ARG A 116 -11.33 18.64 5.38
CA ARG A 116 -10.06 18.96 6.01
C ARG A 116 -8.92 18.83 5.01
N LYS A 117 -7.75 19.32 5.40
CA LYS A 117 -6.54 19.15 4.60
C LYS A 117 -6.02 17.72 4.77
N VAL A 118 -5.98 16.96 3.68
CA VAL A 118 -5.46 15.59 3.64
C VAL A 118 -4.26 15.56 2.72
N GLN A 119 -3.15 15.02 3.21
CA GLN A 119 -1.94 14.82 2.41
C GLN A 119 -2.06 13.52 1.64
N VAL A 120 -1.66 13.53 0.35
CA VAL A 120 -1.72 12.37 -0.52
C VAL A 120 -0.31 11.97 -0.93
N PHE A 121 0.04 10.70 -0.72
CA PHE A 121 1.35 10.16 -1.05
C PHE A 121 1.21 8.90 -1.88
N VAL A 122 2.13 8.71 -2.83
CA VAL A 122 2.28 7.44 -3.56
C VAL A 122 3.44 6.69 -2.94
N VAL A 123 3.21 5.45 -2.52
CA VAL A 123 4.21 4.61 -1.84
C VAL A 123 4.46 3.34 -2.63
N SER A 124 5.65 2.77 -2.45
CA SER A 124 6.02 1.53 -3.11
C SER A 124 5.16 0.36 -2.62
N GLU A 125 4.63 -0.43 -3.56
CA GLU A 125 3.93 -1.68 -3.28
C GLU A 125 4.87 -2.89 -3.20
N ASN A 126 6.18 -2.70 -3.39
CA ASN A 126 7.13 -3.80 -3.42
C ASN A 126 7.00 -4.66 -2.16
N GLY A 127 6.72 -5.93 -2.37
CA GLY A 127 6.54 -6.88 -1.30
C GLY A 127 5.18 -6.87 -0.61
N ALA A 128 4.28 -5.95 -0.92
CA ALA A 128 2.96 -5.89 -0.29
C ALA A 128 2.15 -7.16 -0.54
N SER A 129 2.17 -7.67 -1.78
CA SER A 129 1.48 -8.92 -2.13
C SER A 129 2.10 -10.13 -1.42
N ILE A 130 3.41 -10.14 -1.30
CA ILE A 130 4.14 -11.21 -0.59
C ILE A 130 3.80 -11.15 0.90
N TYR A 131 3.82 -9.95 1.48
CA TYR A 131 3.42 -9.76 2.87
C TYR A 131 1.98 -10.23 3.11
N SER A 132 1.03 -9.83 2.27
CA SER A 132 -0.39 -10.14 2.45
C SER A 132 -0.67 -11.64 2.44
N ALA A 133 0.13 -12.43 1.71
CA ALA A 133 0.03 -13.89 1.67
C ALA A 133 0.90 -14.58 2.73
N SER A 134 1.70 -13.83 3.48
CA SER A 134 2.65 -14.37 4.44
C SER A 134 1.98 -14.87 5.72
N LYS A 135 2.72 -15.69 6.47
CA LYS A 135 2.30 -16.15 7.78
C LYS A 135 2.09 -14.99 8.76
N VAL A 136 2.98 -13.99 8.71
CA VAL A 136 2.91 -12.80 9.58
C VAL A 136 1.58 -12.06 9.37
N ALA A 137 1.20 -11.84 8.12
CA ALA A 137 -0.05 -11.14 7.79
C ALA A 137 -1.27 -11.96 8.22
N ARG A 138 -1.23 -13.28 8.04
CA ARG A 138 -2.32 -14.16 8.47
C ARG A 138 -2.49 -14.17 9.99
N GLU A 139 -1.40 -14.06 10.72
CA GLU A 139 -1.44 -13.96 12.18
C GLU A 139 -1.97 -12.61 12.67
N GLU A 140 -1.59 -11.52 11.97
CA GLU A 140 -2.07 -10.18 12.32
C GLU A 140 -3.55 -9.98 11.98
N PHE A 141 -4.00 -10.47 10.82
CA PHE A 141 -5.35 -10.25 10.31
C PHE A 141 -5.97 -11.56 9.79
N PRO A 142 -6.24 -12.52 10.67
CA PRO A 142 -6.74 -13.83 10.23
C PRO A 142 -8.14 -13.80 9.62
N GLU A 143 -8.95 -12.78 9.96
CA GLU A 143 -10.32 -12.65 9.49
C GLU A 143 -10.45 -11.91 8.15
N TYR A 144 -9.36 -11.32 7.65
CA TYR A 144 -9.36 -10.52 6.42
C TYR A 144 -8.64 -11.22 5.28
N ASP A 145 -9.09 -10.96 4.05
CA ASP A 145 -8.47 -11.52 2.86
C ASP A 145 -7.15 -10.83 2.50
N VAL A 146 -6.44 -11.37 1.50
CA VAL A 146 -5.13 -10.87 1.10
C VAL A 146 -5.18 -9.44 0.57
N THR A 147 -6.30 -9.01 -0.03
CA THR A 147 -6.40 -7.64 -0.56
C THR A 147 -6.46 -6.60 0.56
N VAL A 148 -7.17 -6.90 1.64
CA VAL A 148 -7.21 -6.04 2.83
C VAL A 148 -5.83 -5.95 3.47
N ARG A 149 -5.16 -7.08 3.64
CA ARG A 149 -3.80 -7.13 4.22
C ARG A 149 -2.80 -6.33 3.40
N GLY A 150 -2.90 -6.42 2.06
CA GLY A 150 -2.07 -5.63 1.16
C GLY A 150 -2.28 -4.13 1.33
N ALA A 151 -3.52 -3.67 1.40
CA ALA A 151 -3.84 -2.27 1.60
C ALA A 151 -3.36 -1.76 2.97
N VAL A 152 -3.45 -2.58 4.02
CA VAL A 152 -2.92 -2.25 5.35
C VAL A 152 -1.40 -2.04 5.29
N SER A 153 -0.69 -2.93 4.59
CA SER A 153 0.76 -2.79 4.41
C SER A 153 1.12 -1.48 3.71
N ILE A 154 0.37 -1.12 2.66
CA ILE A 154 0.57 0.16 1.96
C ILE A 154 0.39 1.35 2.91
N GLY A 155 -0.67 1.36 3.70
CA GLY A 155 -0.92 2.43 4.66
C GLY A 155 0.15 2.55 5.73
N ARG A 156 0.58 1.42 6.28
CA ARG A 156 1.60 1.38 7.32
C ARG A 156 2.97 1.86 6.84
N ARG A 157 3.23 1.81 5.54
CA ARG A 157 4.51 2.30 4.97
C ARG A 157 4.72 3.79 5.14
N LEU A 158 3.66 4.58 5.26
CA LEU A 158 3.81 5.99 5.63
C LEU A 158 4.12 6.17 7.10
N MET A 159 3.59 5.30 7.95
CA MET A 159 3.72 5.41 9.40
C MET A 159 5.08 4.94 9.89
N ASP A 160 5.50 3.76 9.45
CA ASP A 160 6.78 3.16 9.84
C ASP A 160 7.34 2.33 8.67
N PRO A 161 8.03 2.98 7.71
CA PRO A 161 8.56 2.29 6.53
C PRO A 161 9.51 1.15 6.85
N LEU A 162 10.35 1.32 7.87
CA LEU A 162 11.35 0.29 8.22
C LEU A 162 10.70 -0.95 8.81
N ALA A 163 9.73 -0.78 9.69
CA ALA A 163 9.02 -1.90 10.30
C ALA A 163 8.30 -2.74 9.23
N GLU A 164 7.71 -2.10 8.23
CA GLU A 164 7.06 -2.81 7.13
C GLU A 164 8.05 -3.53 6.22
N LEU A 165 9.19 -2.90 5.93
CA LEU A 165 10.18 -3.46 5.01
C LEU A 165 10.88 -4.68 5.60
N VAL A 166 11.18 -4.71 6.89
CA VAL A 166 11.89 -5.83 7.54
C VAL A 166 11.03 -7.10 7.64
N LYS A 167 9.73 -7.00 7.42
CA LYS A 167 8.83 -8.17 7.38
C LYS A 167 8.98 -9.01 6.12
N ILE A 168 9.74 -8.52 5.14
CA ILE A 168 9.85 -9.12 3.81
C ILE A 168 11.30 -9.50 3.55
N GLU A 169 11.54 -10.75 3.11
CA GLU A 169 12.87 -11.16 2.72
C GLU A 169 13.31 -10.44 1.43
N PRO A 170 14.56 -9.95 1.35
CA PRO A 170 15.04 -9.24 0.15
C PRO A 170 14.88 -10.03 -1.15
N LYS A 171 15.08 -11.34 -1.10
CA LYS A 171 14.97 -12.23 -2.27
C LYS A 171 13.55 -12.34 -2.80
N SER A 172 12.54 -12.04 -1.98
CA SER A 172 11.15 -12.11 -2.38
C SER A 172 10.67 -10.90 -3.19
N ILE A 173 11.46 -9.83 -3.21
CA ILE A 173 11.10 -8.55 -3.86
C ILE A 173 11.60 -8.51 -5.31
N GLY A 174 12.67 -9.22 -5.60
CA GLY A 174 13.33 -9.23 -6.91
C GLY A 174 12.59 -9.99 -8.03
#